data_24a70fb7bdad5662ac51db8cb2064aa0
#
_entry.id   24a70fb7bdad5662ac51db8cb2064aa0
#
_cell.length_a   1.000
_cell.length_b   1.000
_cell.length_c   1.000
_cell.angle_alpha   90.00
_cell.angle_beta   90.00
_cell.angle_gamma   90.00
#
_symmetry.space_group_name_H-M   'P 1'
#
loop_
_entity.id
_entity.type
_entity.pdbx_description
1 polymer ?
#
loop_
_entity_poly.entity_id
_entity_poly.type
_entity_poly.pdbx_seq_one_letter_code
_entity_poly.pdbx_strand_id
1 'polypeptide(L)'
;MKQAQGSAEKIVGFIRSATRRYQRPPTIREIQAALGFKSPRAVTYFLEKLEKARRVVRRGRSRGIFLVGEERGEEMAGVGLPFFSAIPAGRGDVADGVPDKHLQIEPSLFGLRKSGNAFVVKVRGRSMEGAGIRDGDLAVLEKREAKAGEVVAALFDGEVTLKRLMGTGRNLFLQSENPDYPDLRPRQEMEIQGVLVGLVRRWQG
;
A
#
# COMPACT_ATOMS: atom_id res chain seq x y z
N MET A 1 14.28 30.35 -29.32
CA MET A 1 14.87 29.39 -28.33
C MET A 1 14.44 29.62 -26.88
N LYS A 2 14.33 30.86 -26.36
CA LYS A 2 13.90 31.17 -24.97
C LYS A 2 12.49 30.62 -24.58
N GLN A 3 11.50 30.66 -25.49
CA GLN A 3 10.14 30.15 -25.19
C GLN A 3 10.07 28.62 -25.02
N ALA A 4 10.86 27.89 -25.78
CA ALA A 4 10.93 26.43 -25.69
C ALA A 4 11.56 25.95 -24.36
N GLN A 5 12.52 26.70 -23.85
CA GLN A 5 13.20 26.46 -22.58
C GLN A 5 12.24 26.70 -21.40
N GLY A 6 11.45 27.78 -21.47
CA GLY A 6 10.43 28.07 -20.46
C GLY A 6 9.33 27.01 -20.37
N SER A 7 8.93 26.39 -21.49
CA SER A 7 7.92 25.31 -21.50
C SER A 7 8.47 24.01 -20.91
N ALA A 8 9.72 23.67 -21.16
CA ALA A 8 10.37 22.50 -20.57
C ALA A 8 10.49 22.63 -19.04
N GLU A 9 10.88 23.80 -18.53
CA GLU A 9 10.96 24.06 -17.10
C GLU A 9 9.57 24.01 -16.41
N LYS A 10 8.52 24.51 -17.05
CA LYS A 10 7.14 24.40 -16.56
C LYS A 10 6.71 22.94 -16.43
N ILE A 11 7.05 22.09 -17.42
CA ILE A 11 6.75 20.65 -17.37
C ILE A 11 7.48 20.00 -16.19
N VAL A 12 8.77 20.25 -16.00
CA VAL A 12 9.55 19.73 -14.86
C VAL A 12 8.94 20.16 -13.53
N GLY A 13 8.63 21.45 -13.38
CA GLY A 13 7.98 21.97 -12.18
C GLY A 13 6.61 21.32 -11.91
N PHE A 14 5.82 21.12 -12.94
CA PHE A 14 4.52 20.45 -12.81
C PHE A 14 4.66 18.97 -12.44
N ILE A 15 5.55 18.21 -13.08
CA ILE A 15 5.82 16.81 -12.72
C ILE A 15 6.17 16.71 -11.24
N ARG A 16 7.11 17.56 -10.76
CA ARG A 16 7.52 17.58 -9.36
C ARG A 16 6.36 17.87 -8.40
N SER A 17 5.59 18.91 -8.66
CA SER A 17 4.47 19.31 -7.80
C SER A 17 3.33 18.30 -7.81
N ALA A 18 3.02 17.73 -8.97
CA ALA A 18 1.97 16.72 -9.12
C ALA A 18 2.35 15.41 -8.43
N THR A 19 3.60 14.94 -8.61
CA THR A 19 4.11 13.74 -7.94
C THR A 19 4.06 13.90 -6.42
N ARG A 20 4.49 15.04 -5.87
CA ARG A 20 4.41 15.31 -4.42
C ARG A 20 2.98 15.39 -3.90
N ARG A 21 2.08 16.03 -4.65
CA ARG A 21 0.69 16.25 -4.21
C ARG A 21 -0.16 14.99 -4.30
N TYR A 22 -0.02 14.23 -5.39
CA TYR A 22 -0.87 13.09 -5.70
C TYR A 22 -0.20 11.74 -5.44
N GLN A 23 1.06 11.75 -4.95
CA GLN A 23 1.87 10.55 -4.70
C GLN A 23 1.91 9.59 -5.91
N ARG A 24 1.88 10.16 -7.12
CA ARG A 24 1.97 9.45 -8.40
C ARG A 24 2.42 10.39 -9.51
N PRO A 25 3.14 9.88 -10.53
CA PRO A 25 3.52 10.68 -11.68
C PRO A 25 2.29 11.09 -12.51
N PRO A 26 2.32 12.29 -13.12
CA PRO A 26 1.25 12.76 -13.97
C PRO A 26 1.24 12.04 -15.32
N THR A 27 0.08 11.99 -15.95
CA THR A 27 -0.10 11.57 -17.34
C THR A 27 0.19 12.74 -18.31
N ILE A 28 0.42 12.42 -19.59
CA ILE A 28 0.55 13.45 -20.66
C ILE A 28 -0.68 14.35 -20.71
N ARG A 29 -1.89 13.79 -20.51
CA ARG A 29 -3.14 14.57 -20.53
C ARG A 29 -3.25 15.51 -19.33
N GLU A 30 -2.80 15.09 -18.15
CA GLU A 30 -2.77 15.94 -16.95
C GLU A 30 -1.77 17.10 -17.12
N ILE A 31 -0.60 16.85 -17.71
CA ILE A 31 0.39 17.88 -18.05
C ILE A 31 -0.21 18.86 -19.10
N GLN A 32 -0.84 18.33 -20.14
CA GLN A 32 -1.48 19.13 -21.18
C GLN A 32 -2.51 20.10 -20.59
N ALA A 33 -3.45 19.56 -19.80
CA ALA A 33 -4.53 20.34 -19.21
C ALA A 33 -4.01 21.40 -18.23
N ALA A 34 -3.08 21.04 -17.36
CA ALA A 34 -2.55 21.94 -16.33
C ALA A 34 -1.70 23.08 -16.90
N LEU A 35 -0.97 22.83 -17.98
CA LEU A 35 -0.05 23.82 -18.58
C LEU A 35 -0.59 24.49 -19.86
N GLY A 36 -1.82 24.16 -20.25
CA GLY A 36 -2.50 24.79 -21.38
C GLY A 36 -1.88 24.45 -22.75
N PHE A 37 -1.30 23.26 -22.91
CA PHE A 37 -0.79 22.84 -24.21
C PHE A 37 -1.92 22.52 -25.19
N LYS A 38 -1.79 22.99 -26.45
CA LYS A 38 -2.82 22.79 -27.49
C LYS A 38 -3.06 21.32 -27.87
N SER A 39 -2.09 20.43 -27.63
CA SER A 39 -2.22 19.02 -27.96
C SER A 39 -1.30 18.13 -27.10
N PRO A 40 -1.64 16.84 -26.90
CA PRO A 40 -0.76 15.87 -26.24
C PRO A 40 0.60 15.74 -26.97
N ARG A 41 0.62 15.92 -28.30
CA ARG A 41 1.82 15.82 -29.12
C ARG A 41 2.83 16.93 -28.78
N ALA A 42 2.35 18.13 -28.42
CA ALA A 42 3.21 19.20 -27.96
C ALA A 42 3.89 18.85 -26.63
N VAL A 43 3.18 18.22 -25.69
CA VAL A 43 3.77 17.72 -24.43
C VAL A 43 4.81 16.65 -24.72
N THR A 44 4.49 15.67 -25.57
CA THR A 44 5.41 14.57 -25.96
C THR A 44 6.72 15.11 -26.53
N TYR A 45 6.64 16.10 -27.40
CA TYR A 45 7.83 16.75 -27.98
C TYR A 45 8.78 17.32 -26.91
N PHE A 46 8.23 17.99 -25.90
CA PHE A 46 9.05 18.51 -24.79
C PHE A 46 9.58 17.41 -23.88
N LEU A 47 8.78 16.37 -23.64
CA LEU A 47 9.22 15.20 -22.86
C LEU A 47 10.40 14.49 -23.53
N GLU A 48 10.36 14.30 -24.87
CA GLU A 48 11.46 13.71 -25.63
C GLU A 48 12.76 14.55 -25.53
N LYS A 49 12.63 15.88 -25.54
CA LYS A 49 13.79 16.77 -25.30
C LYS A 49 14.34 16.64 -23.88
N LEU A 50 13.46 16.54 -22.88
CA LEU A 50 13.84 16.36 -21.49
C LEU A 50 14.46 14.98 -21.26
N GLU A 51 13.99 13.93 -21.96
CA GLU A 51 14.62 12.60 -21.94
C GLU A 51 16.04 12.61 -22.53
N LYS A 52 16.21 13.23 -23.71
CA LYS A 52 17.55 13.41 -24.33
C LYS A 52 18.49 14.19 -23.43
N ALA A 53 17.97 15.17 -22.69
CA ALA A 53 18.72 15.93 -21.68
C ALA A 53 18.89 15.19 -20.35
N ARG A 54 18.45 13.92 -20.24
CA ARG A 54 18.47 13.10 -19.01
C ARG A 54 17.85 13.78 -17.80
N ARG A 55 16.79 14.56 -18.03
CA ARG A 55 16.04 15.24 -16.96
C ARG A 55 14.73 14.54 -16.61
N VAL A 56 14.20 13.75 -17.54
CA VAL A 56 12.97 12.97 -17.41
C VAL A 56 13.24 11.57 -17.93
N VAL A 57 12.62 10.58 -17.32
CA VAL A 57 12.55 9.21 -17.83
C VAL A 57 11.10 8.79 -17.95
N ARG A 58 10.77 8.01 -18.99
CA ARG A 58 9.45 7.44 -19.17
C ARG A 58 9.51 5.91 -19.01
N ARG A 59 8.70 5.36 -18.08
CA ARG A 59 8.57 3.93 -17.84
C ARG A 59 7.09 3.53 -17.95
N GLY A 60 6.77 2.44 -18.67
CA GLY A 60 5.41 1.94 -18.81
C GLY A 60 4.49 2.73 -19.76
N ARG A 61 3.20 2.36 -19.82
CA ARG A 61 2.28 2.82 -20.89
C ARG A 61 1.53 4.13 -20.63
N SER A 62 1.25 4.58 -19.41
CA SER A 62 0.41 5.77 -19.20
C SER A 62 0.83 6.72 -18.08
N ARG A 63 1.45 6.26 -17.01
CA ARG A 63 1.81 7.06 -15.81
C ARG A 63 3.27 6.92 -15.42
N GLY A 64 4.16 6.82 -16.37
CA GLY A 64 5.57 6.55 -16.13
C GLY A 64 6.49 7.75 -16.40
N ILE A 65 6.08 8.99 -16.12
CA ILE A 65 6.87 10.18 -16.39
C ILE A 65 7.51 10.66 -15.09
N PHE A 66 8.83 10.42 -14.93
CA PHE A 66 9.59 10.73 -13.72
C PHE A 66 10.71 11.73 -14.00
N LEU A 67 11.09 12.49 -12.98
CA LEU A 67 12.30 13.32 -13.05
C LEU A 67 13.54 12.46 -12.72
N VAL A 68 14.59 12.58 -13.52
CA VAL A 68 15.87 11.90 -13.26
C VAL A 68 16.43 12.36 -11.92
N GLY A 69 16.79 11.41 -11.06
CA GLY A 69 17.25 11.67 -9.70
C GLY A 69 16.11 11.73 -8.66
N GLU A 70 14.86 11.96 -9.08
CA GLU A 70 13.67 11.80 -8.25
C GLU A 70 13.00 10.43 -8.48
N GLU A 71 13.42 9.66 -9.48
CA GLU A 71 13.05 8.26 -9.74
C GLU A 71 13.36 7.34 -8.56
N ARG A 72 14.48 7.60 -7.88
CA ARG A 72 14.89 6.88 -6.68
C ARG A 72 14.00 7.21 -5.47
N GLY A 73 13.28 8.33 -5.52
CA GLY A 73 12.30 8.66 -4.50
C GLY A 73 11.08 7.75 -4.53
N GLU A 74 10.76 7.13 -5.68
CA GLU A 74 9.66 6.16 -5.80
C GLU A 74 10.12 4.70 -5.65
N GLU A 75 11.37 4.38 -6.01
CA GLU A 75 11.98 3.08 -5.66
C GLU A 75 12.38 3.01 -4.17
N MET A 76 12.56 4.18 -3.50
CA MET A 76 12.83 4.30 -2.06
C MET A 76 11.69 4.95 -1.28
N ALA A 77 10.71 5.59 -1.93
CA ALA A 77 9.44 5.91 -1.31
C ALA A 77 8.66 4.61 -1.24
N GLY A 78 8.67 3.97 -0.10
CA GLY A 78 7.89 2.78 0.16
C GLY A 78 6.46 2.97 -0.35
N VAL A 79 5.84 1.93 -0.81
CA VAL A 79 4.46 1.99 -1.26
C VAL A 79 3.62 2.47 -0.10
N GLY A 80 2.80 3.49 -0.35
CA GLY A 80 1.83 3.94 0.63
C GLY A 80 0.81 2.85 0.88
N LEU A 81 1.06 1.96 1.85
CA LEU A 81 0.08 0.96 2.26
C LEU A 81 -1.03 1.63 3.07
N PRO A 82 -2.30 1.37 2.77
CA PRO A 82 -3.40 1.85 3.58
C PRO A 82 -3.26 1.35 5.02
N PHE A 83 -3.37 2.26 5.98
CA PHE A 83 -3.29 1.97 7.40
C PHE A 83 -4.64 2.16 8.06
N PHE A 84 -5.01 1.21 8.89
CA PHE A 84 -6.21 1.21 9.70
C PHE A 84 -5.85 1.08 11.19
N SER A 85 -6.25 2.03 12.01
CA SER A 85 -6.08 1.96 13.47
C SER A 85 -7.02 0.93 14.12
N ALA A 86 -8.15 0.67 13.46
CA ALA A 86 -9.06 -0.42 13.72
C ALA A 86 -9.63 -0.86 12.37
N ILE A 87 -9.76 -2.17 12.17
CA ILE A 87 -10.44 -2.68 10.98
C ILE A 87 -11.93 -2.44 11.16
N PRO A 88 -12.63 -1.79 10.19
CA PRO A 88 -14.06 -1.58 10.31
C PRO A 88 -14.79 -2.91 10.50
N ALA A 89 -15.59 -3.00 11.54
CA ALA A 89 -16.52 -4.13 11.72
C ALA A 89 -17.67 -3.96 10.72
N GLY A 90 -17.81 -4.90 9.80
CA GLY A 90 -18.88 -4.88 8.79
C GLY A 90 -18.67 -5.95 7.73
N ARG A 91 -19.75 -6.35 7.05
CA ARG A 91 -19.65 -7.21 5.87
C ARG A 91 -19.03 -6.37 4.74
N GLY A 92 -17.82 -6.72 4.35
CA GLY A 92 -17.09 -6.06 3.27
C GLY A 92 -15.58 -6.19 3.43
N ASP A 93 -14.87 -5.97 2.33
CA ASP A 93 -13.42 -6.01 2.32
C ASP A 93 -12.86 -4.80 3.09
N VAL A 94 -11.81 -4.99 3.89
CA VAL A 94 -11.06 -3.88 4.54
C VAL A 94 -10.63 -2.81 3.51
N ALA A 95 -10.46 -3.21 2.24
CA ALA A 95 -10.18 -2.27 1.15
C ALA A 95 -11.31 -1.28 0.85
N ASP A 96 -12.54 -1.60 1.19
CA ASP A 96 -13.70 -0.73 0.96
C ASP A 96 -13.81 0.34 2.07
N GLY A 97 -13.03 0.17 3.16
CA GLY A 97 -12.91 1.15 4.22
C GLY A 97 -12.05 2.36 3.83
N VAL A 98 -12.34 3.51 4.41
CA VAL A 98 -11.47 4.69 4.28
C VAL A 98 -10.28 4.53 5.23
N PRO A 99 -9.04 4.43 4.73
CA PRO A 99 -7.87 4.31 5.58
C PRO A 99 -7.62 5.60 6.36
N ASP A 100 -7.15 5.49 7.61
CA ASP A 100 -6.78 6.64 8.42
C ASP A 100 -5.64 7.44 7.79
N LYS A 101 -4.71 6.74 7.17
CA LYS A 101 -3.53 7.29 6.47
C LYS A 101 -2.87 6.22 5.61
N HIS A 102 -1.85 6.62 4.85
CA HIS A 102 -0.97 5.70 4.14
C HIS A 102 0.42 5.70 4.79
N LEU A 103 0.95 4.52 5.05
CA LEU A 103 2.31 4.36 5.57
C LEU A 103 3.27 4.06 4.42
N GLN A 104 4.37 4.80 4.35
CA GLN A 104 5.43 4.55 3.39
C GLN A 104 6.26 3.35 3.87
N ILE A 105 6.06 2.21 3.24
CA ILE A 105 6.71 0.95 3.56
C ILE A 105 7.33 0.38 2.28
N GLU A 106 8.57 -0.07 2.38
CA GLU A 106 9.24 -0.75 1.27
C GLU A 106 8.69 -2.18 1.13
N PRO A 107 7.96 -2.52 0.05
CA PRO A 107 7.27 -3.80 -0.08
C PRO A 107 8.21 -5.00 -0.09
N SER A 108 9.42 -4.83 -0.63
CA SER A 108 10.41 -5.90 -0.74
C SER A 108 10.84 -6.46 0.61
N LEU A 109 10.77 -5.65 1.69
CA LEU A 109 11.06 -6.10 3.06
C LEU A 109 10.11 -7.21 3.53
N PHE A 110 8.93 -7.28 2.95
CA PHE A 110 7.87 -8.24 3.30
C PHE A 110 7.59 -9.24 2.18
N GLY A 111 8.44 -9.30 1.15
CA GLY A 111 8.23 -10.17 0.00
C GLY A 111 7.03 -9.82 -0.86
N LEU A 112 6.46 -8.63 -0.69
CA LEU A 112 5.31 -8.15 -1.45
C LEU A 112 5.71 -7.82 -2.89
N ARG A 113 5.06 -8.46 -3.85
CA ARG A 113 5.31 -8.22 -5.29
C ARG A 113 4.46 -7.10 -5.87
N LYS A 114 3.32 -6.80 -5.25
CA LYS A 114 2.36 -5.76 -5.67
C LYS A 114 1.79 -5.08 -4.43
N SER A 115 1.87 -3.76 -4.40
CA SER A 115 1.36 -2.95 -3.30
C SER A 115 -0.16 -2.89 -3.18
N GLY A 116 -0.87 -3.11 -4.29
CA GLY A 116 -2.32 -2.95 -4.33
C GLY A 116 -3.12 -3.97 -3.52
N ASN A 117 -2.46 -5.03 -3.04
CA ASN A 117 -3.10 -6.12 -2.29
C ASN A 117 -2.65 -6.17 -0.83
N ALA A 118 -1.99 -5.12 -0.31
CA ALA A 118 -1.51 -5.11 1.05
C ALA A 118 -2.03 -3.91 1.83
N PHE A 119 -2.21 -4.08 3.11
CA PHE A 119 -2.63 -3.04 4.05
C PHE A 119 -1.97 -3.26 5.41
N VAL A 120 -2.05 -2.25 6.27
CA VAL A 120 -1.46 -2.27 7.61
C VAL A 120 -2.54 -2.05 8.64
N VAL A 121 -2.51 -2.83 9.71
CA VAL A 121 -3.39 -2.65 10.86
C VAL A 121 -2.58 -2.49 12.14
N LYS A 122 -3.12 -1.72 13.08
CA LYS A 122 -2.55 -1.67 14.43
C LYS A 122 -3.07 -2.84 15.25
N VAL A 123 -2.14 -3.64 15.77
CA VAL A 123 -2.46 -4.75 16.68
C VAL A 123 -2.99 -4.20 18.00
N ARG A 124 -4.04 -4.82 18.51
CA ARG A 124 -4.62 -4.53 19.82
C ARG A 124 -4.73 -5.81 20.64
N GLY A 125 -4.36 -5.73 21.90
CA GLY A 125 -4.43 -6.84 22.83
C GLY A 125 -3.25 -7.81 22.77
N ARG A 126 -3.35 -8.91 23.51
CA ARG A 126 -2.24 -9.80 23.83
C ARG A 126 -2.43 -11.23 23.34
N SER A 127 -3.47 -11.49 22.55
CA SER A 127 -3.85 -12.85 22.15
C SER A 127 -2.82 -13.55 21.24
N MET A 128 -1.85 -12.80 20.70
CA MET A 128 -0.83 -13.31 19.78
C MET A 128 0.60 -13.14 20.32
N GLU A 129 0.78 -12.91 21.62
CA GLU A 129 2.09 -12.70 22.26
C GLU A 129 3.03 -13.89 22.12
N GLY A 130 2.50 -15.11 22.17
CA GLY A 130 3.28 -16.35 21.96
C GLY A 130 3.88 -16.46 20.56
N ALA A 131 3.27 -15.81 19.56
CA ALA A 131 3.82 -15.65 18.21
C ALA A 131 4.75 -14.43 18.09
N GLY A 132 5.06 -13.74 19.19
CA GLY A 132 5.91 -12.54 19.19
C GLY A 132 5.19 -11.27 18.72
N ILE A 133 3.88 -11.31 18.50
CA ILE A 133 3.05 -10.18 18.09
C ILE A 133 2.47 -9.50 19.33
N ARG A 134 2.77 -8.21 19.51
CA ARG A 134 2.44 -7.46 20.72
C ARG A 134 1.45 -6.35 20.45
N ASP A 135 0.80 -5.90 21.52
CA ASP A 135 -0.04 -4.71 21.46
C ASP A 135 0.75 -3.49 20.94
N GLY A 136 0.14 -2.74 20.02
CA GLY A 136 0.75 -1.59 19.39
C GLY A 136 1.62 -1.88 18.16
N ASP A 137 1.92 -3.14 17.83
CA ASP A 137 2.58 -3.50 16.59
C ASP A 137 1.76 -3.06 15.37
N LEU A 138 2.46 -2.84 14.26
CA LEU A 138 1.83 -2.65 12.95
C LEU A 138 1.96 -3.96 12.17
N ALA A 139 0.85 -4.64 11.96
CA ALA A 139 0.78 -5.86 11.16
C ALA A 139 0.61 -5.50 9.69
N VAL A 140 1.55 -5.93 8.86
CA VAL A 140 1.47 -5.84 7.40
C VAL A 140 0.79 -7.09 6.89
N LEU A 141 -0.34 -6.91 6.22
CA LEU A 141 -1.23 -7.98 5.75
C LEU A 141 -1.33 -7.95 4.23
N GLU A 142 -1.31 -9.10 3.60
CA GLU A 142 -1.52 -9.28 2.17
C GLU A 142 -2.86 -9.97 1.91
N LYS A 143 -3.65 -9.41 0.99
CA LYS A 143 -4.88 -10.03 0.51
C LYS A 143 -4.56 -11.16 -0.43
N ARG A 144 -4.60 -12.35 0.07
CA ARG A 144 -4.46 -13.59 -0.67
C ARG A 144 -5.13 -14.73 0.07
N GLU A 145 -5.30 -15.83 -0.60
CA GLU A 145 -5.77 -17.07 0.02
C GLU A 145 -4.83 -17.48 1.17
N ALA A 146 -5.42 -17.78 2.33
CA ALA A 146 -4.71 -18.19 3.51
C ALA A 146 -4.58 -19.72 3.57
N LYS A 147 -3.46 -20.18 4.12
CA LYS A 147 -3.19 -21.59 4.38
C LYS A 147 -3.24 -21.87 5.88
N ALA A 148 -3.58 -23.10 6.25
CA ALA A 148 -3.52 -23.54 7.64
C ALA A 148 -2.09 -23.32 8.21
N GLY A 149 -2.00 -22.81 9.43
CA GLY A 149 -0.76 -22.44 10.10
C GLY A 149 -0.35 -20.98 9.91
N GLU A 150 -0.95 -20.24 8.98
CA GLU A 150 -0.65 -18.81 8.79
C GLU A 150 -1.41 -17.95 9.79
N VAL A 151 -0.80 -16.81 10.16
CA VAL A 151 -1.47 -15.79 10.95
C VAL A 151 -2.29 -14.90 10.01
N VAL A 152 -3.55 -14.70 10.34
CA VAL A 152 -4.51 -13.98 9.51
C VAL A 152 -5.24 -12.89 10.29
N ALA A 153 -5.63 -11.84 9.61
CA ALA A 153 -6.70 -10.96 10.06
C ALA A 153 -8.03 -11.55 9.55
N ALA A 154 -8.93 -11.85 10.45
CA ALA A 154 -10.22 -12.41 10.12
C ALA A 154 -11.36 -11.60 10.75
N LEU A 155 -12.41 -11.36 9.97
CA LEU A 155 -13.70 -10.91 10.48
C LEU A 155 -14.41 -12.13 11.08
N PHE A 156 -14.68 -12.08 12.37
CA PHE A 156 -15.27 -13.15 13.14
C PHE A 156 -16.38 -12.58 14.01
N ASP A 157 -17.61 -13.03 13.81
CA ASP A 157 -18.80 -12.55 14.52
C ASP A 157 -18.93 -11.02 14.60
N GLY A 158 -18.53 -10.32 13.51
CA GLY A 158 -18.62 -8.86 13.39
C GLY A 158 -17.41 -8.09 13.92
N GLU A 159 -16.42 -8.76 14.49
CA GLU A 159 -15.17 -8.15 14.96
C GLU A 159 -13.96 -8.67 14.17
N VAL A 160 -13.01 -7.80 13.90
CA VAL A 160 -11.77 -8.21 13.24
C VAL A 160 -10.72 -8.55 14.27
N THR A 161 -10.16 -9.74 14.15
CA THR A 161 -9.14 -10.28 15.05
C THR A 161 -7.93 -10.82 14.28
N LEU A 162 -6.77 -10.79 14.91
CA LEU A 162 -5.55 -11.42 14.41
C LEU A 162 -5.34 -12.74 15.15
N LYS A 163 -5.30 -13.86 14.40
CA LYS A 163 -5.20 -15.21 14.94
C LYS A 163 -4.43 -16.12 13.97
N ARG A 164 -4.02 -17.31 14.45
CA ARG A 164 -3.50 -18.34 13.56
C ARG A 164 -4.68 -19.16 12.99
N LEU A 165 -4.71 -19.26 11.67
CA LEU A 165 -5.69 -20.11 10.97
C LEU A 165 -5.30 -21.57 11.13
N MET A 166 -6.16 -22.38 11.69
CA MET A 166 -5.93 -23.80 11.92
C MET A 166 -7.05 -24.66 11.32
N GLY A 167 -6.73 -25.94 11.06
CA GLY A 167 -7.68 -26.90 10.49
C GLY A 167 -7.76 -26.85 8.97
N THR A 168 -8.74 -27.56 8.42
CA THR A 168 -9.00 -27.66 6.97
C THR A 168 -10.50 -27.79 6.69
N GLY A 169 -10.92 -27.27 5.55
CA GLY A 169 -12.31 -27.38 5.09
C GLY A 169 -13.31 -26.87 6.14
N ARG A 170 -14.27 -27.72 6.56
CA ARG A 170 -15.31 -27.33 7.52
C ARG A 170 -14.82 -27.23 8.98
N ASN A 171 -13.60 -27.68 9.25
CA ASN A 171 -12.99 -27.66 10.59
C ASN A 171 -11.99 -26.50 10.77
N LEU A 172 -12.12 -25.45 9.98
CA LEU A 172 -11.31 -24.24 10.15
C LEU A 172 -11.68 -23.55 11.45
N PHE A 173 -10.66 -23.11 12.19
CA PHE A 173 -10.81 -22.30 13.39
C PHE A 173 -9.63 -21.33 13.54
N LEU A 174 -9.77 -20.36 14.42
CA LEU A 174 -8.77 -19.36 14.70
C LEU A 174 -8.16 -19.61 16.08
N GLN A 175 -6.86 -19.92 16.10
CA GLN A 175 -6.12 -20.21 17.33
C GLN A 175 -5.45 -18.95 17.86
N SER A 176 -5.60 -18.74 19.16
CA SER A 176 -4.83 -17.72 19.90
C SER A 176 -3.42 -18.25 20.22
N GLU A 177 -2.44 -17.38 20.18
CA GLU A 177 -1.06 -17.65 20.58
C GLU A 177 -0.78 -17.11 22.00
N ASN A 178 -1.76 -17.25 22.89
CA ASN A 178 -1.68 -16.90 24.28
C ASN A 178 -2.72 -17.77 25.04
N PRO A 179 -2.32 -18.57 26.02
CA PRO A 179 -3.19 -19.49 26.74
C PRO A 179 -4.33 -18.80 27.52
N ASP A 180 -4.20 -17.50 27.81
CA ASP A 180 -5.25 -16.73 28.47
C ASP A 180 -6.44 -16.42 27.53
N TYR A 181 -6.30 -16.72 26.23
CA TYR A 181 -7.31 -16.42 25.21
C TYR A 181 -7.80 -17.71 24.56
N PRO A 182 -9.13 -17.93 24.49
CA PRO A 182 -9.67 -19.13 23.86
C PRO A 182 -9.47 -19.13 22.34
N ASP A 183 -9.47 -20.33 21.76
CA ASP A 183 -9.59 -20.51 20.32
C ASP A 183 -11.01 -20.14 19.87
N LEU A 184 -11.10 -19.55 18.68
CA LEU A 184 -12.37 -19.10 18.12
C LEU A 184 -12.84 -20.07 17.03
N ARG A 185 -13.98 -20.69 17.25
CA ARG A 185 -14.64 -21.57 16.27
C ARG A 185 -15.84 -20.83 15.68
N PRO A 186 -15.89 -20.67 14.35
CA PRO A 186 -16.97 -19.91 13.74
C PRO A 186 -18.32 -20.59 13.99
N ARG A 187 -19.28 -19.81 14.48
CA ARG A 187 -20.67 -20.26 14.65
C ARG A 187 -21.52 -19.91 13.44
N GLN A 188 -21.16 -18.85 12.70
CA GLN A 188 -21.84 -18.39 11.50
C GLN A 188 -20.88 -18.28 10.33
N GLU A 189 -20.16 -17.18 10.23
CA GLU A 189 -19.25 -16.89 9.12
C GLU A 189 -17.90 -16.36 9.65
N MET A 190 -16.84 -16.79 8.99
CA MET A 190 -15.50 -16.28 9.19
C MET A 190 -14.97 -15.85 7.82
N GLU A 191 -14.57 -14.60 7.71
CA GLU A 191 -14.01 -14.05 6.48
C GLU A 191 -12.55 -13.63 6.71
N ILE A 192 -11.64 -14.19 5.92
CA ILE A 192 -10.21 -13.83 5.98
C ILE A 192 -10.00 -12.53 5.22
N GLN A 193 -9.58 -11.50 5.92
CA GLN A 193 -9.31 -10.17 5.35
C GLN A 193 -7.89 -10.04 4.81
N GLY A 194 -6.94 -10.82 5.34
CA GLY A 194 -5.55 -10.83 4.86
C GLY A 194 -4.66 -11.74 5.68
N VAL A 195 -3.52 -12.08 5.11
CA VAL A 195 -2.49 -12.94 5.70
C VAL A 195 -1.33 -12.07 6.17
N LEU A 196 -0.85 -12.30 7.40
CA LEU A 196 0.30 -11.59 7.96
C LEU A 196 1.56 -11.93 7.15
N VAL A 197 2.22 -10.91 6.64
CA VAL A 197 3.50 -11.03 5.92
C VAL A 197 4.66 -10.37 6.68
N GLY A 198 4.35 -9.53 7.68
CA GLY A 198 5.39 -8.93 8.51
C GLY A 198 4.85 -8.01 9.60
N LEU A 199 5.76 -7.57 10.46
CA LEU A 199 5.46 -6.67 11.58
C LEU A 199 6.41 -5.48 11.57
N VAL A 200 5.90 -4.31 11.92
CA VAL A 200 6.71 -3.13 12.20
C VAL A 200 6.47 -2.73 13.66
N ARG A 201 7.53 -2.71 14.44
CA ARG A 201 7.49 -2.29 15.84
C ARG A 201 8.36 -1.07 16.06
N ARG A 202 7.78 -0.03 16.67
CA ARG A 202 8.59 1.09 17.19
C ARG A 202 9.15 0.69 18.55
N TRP A 203 10.45 0.75 18.67
CA TRP A 203 11.07 0.67 19.97
C TRP A 203 10.90 2.02 20.67
N GLN A 204 10.30 2.01 21.84
CA GLN A 204 10.32 3.17 22.74
C GLN A 204 11.35 2.81 23.79
N GLY A 205 12.50 3.49 23.77
CA GLY A 205 13.54 3.37 24.78
C GLY A 205 13.10 3.95 26.10
#